data_788b48aa4cd915c9a6054389e7a2d3ec
#
_entry.id   788b48aa4cd915c9a6054389e7a2d3ec
#
_cell.length_a   1.000
_cell.length_b   1.000
_cell.length_c   1.000
_cell.angle_alpha   90.00
_cell.angle_beta   90.00
_cell.angle_gamma   90.00
#
_symmetry.space_group_name_H-M   'P 1'
#
loop_
_entity.id
_entity.type
_entity.pdbx_description
1 polymer ?
#
loop_
_entity_poly.entity_id
_entity_poly.type
_entity_poly.pdbx_seq_one_letter_code
_entity_poly.pdbx_strand_id
1 'polypeptide(L)'
;DTYNLPVLKGSVGIVRRLLIGTATVEIAGAVLYSFWFVPEYGFWKGIGYSIFHAVSAFCNAGIDLVGEASFAPFVTNPLINFTTMGLILLSGLGFPVWWEVMERVQELVKGKRPRKNFVRGFTLHTKLVLTTTMILVFGGALLILALDWNHAPSLGSLKPAQKVMAAFFQSVTTRTAGFE
;
A
#
# COMPACT_ATOMS: atom_id res chain seq x y z
N ASP A 1 -26.69 -24.61 23.53
CA ASP A 1 -25.23 -24.23 23.42
C ASP A 1 -24.48 -24.92 22.28
N THR A 2 -25.11 -25.84 21.54
CA THR A 2 -24.48 -26.61 20.44
C THR A 2 -24.49 -25.88 19.07
N TYR A 3 -25.26 -24.82 18.95
CA TYR A 3 -25.46 -24.11 17.66
C TYR A 3 -24.40 -23.08 17.33
N ASN A 4 -23.56 -22.67 18.27
CA ASN A 4 -22.54 -21.61 18.04
C ASN A 4 -21.17 -22.15 17.63
N LEU A 5 -20.87 -23.42 17.75
CA LEU A 5 -19.60 -24.04 17.45
C LEU A 5 -19.18 -24.00 15.98
N PRO A 6 -20.07 -24.23 14.98
CA PRO A 6 -19.68 -24.15 13.58
C PRO A 6 -19.39 -22.71 13.12
N VAL A 7 -20.12 -21.72 13.66
CA VAL A 7 -19.89 -20.30 13.36
C VAL A 7 -18.54 -19.85 13.92
N LEU A 8 -18.20 -20.23 15.15
CA LEU A 8 -16.90 -19.92 15.77
C LEU A 8 -15.74 -20.57 15.03
N LYS A 9 -15.85 -21.83 14.60
CA LYS A 9 -14.81 -22.51 13.81
C LYS A 9 -14.58 -21.83 12.46
N GLY A 10 -15.63 -21.37 11.79
CA GLY A 10 -15.53 -20.60 10.55
C GLY A 10 -14.84 -19.26 10.76
N SER A 11 -15.18 -18.55 11.84
CA SER A 11 -14.59 -17.26 12.18
C SER A 11 -13.09 -17.35 12.51
N VAL A 12 -12.65 -18.37 13.25
CA VAL A 12 -11.23 -18.61 13.56
C VAL A 12 -10.41 -18.82 12.28
N GLY A 13 -10.96 -19.57 11.32
CA GLY A 13 -10.30 -19.79 10.02
C GLY A 13 -10.10 -18.48 9.23
N ILE A 14 -11.09 -17.61 9.26
CA ILE A 14 -11.02 -16.29 8.61
C ILE A 14 -9.97 -15.43 9.30
N VAL A 15 -10.02 -15.29 10.62
CA VAL A 15 -9.06 -14.49 11.40
C VAL A 15 -7.63 -14.98 11.16
N ARG A 16 -7.38 -16.28 11.16
CA ARG A 16 -6.06 -16.82 10.86
C ARG A 16 -5.57 -16.44 9.47
N ARG A 17 -6.43 -16.50 8.45
CA ARG A 17 -6.07 -16.08 7.09
C ARG A 17 -5.76 -14.59 7.01
N LEU A 18 -6.54 -13.76 7.72
CA LEU A 18 -6.30 -12.32 7.83
C LEU A 18 -4.93 -12.05 8.43
N LEU A 19 -4.62 -12.64 9.59
CA LEU A 19 -3.35 -12.45 10.29
C LEU A 19 -2.16 -12.88 9.44
N ILE A 20 -2.24 -14.04 8.78
CA ILE A 20 -1.17 -14.51 7.90
C ILE A 20 -1.00 -13.59 6.70
N GLY A 21 -2.10 -13.13 6.08
CA GLY A 21 -2.06 -12.20 4.95
C GLY A 21 -1.41 -10.86 5.34
N THR A 22 -1.84 -10.26 6.46
CA THR A 22 -1.26 -9.04 7.01
C THR A 22 0.23 -9.21 7.27
N ALA A 23 0.62 -10.20 8.08
CA ALA A 23 2.02 -10.45 8.41
C ALA A 23 2.88 -10.67 7.17
N THR A 24 2.37 -11.37 6.15
CA THR A 24 3.11 -11.61 4.90
C THR A 24 3.42 -10.29 4.18
N VAL A 25 2.44 -9.41 4.07
CA VAL A 25 2.62 -8.12 3.39
C VAL A 25 3.50 -7.17 4.19
N GLU A 26 3.33 -7.12 5.51
CA GLU A 26 4.17 -6.31 6.40
C GLU A 26 5.62 -6.78 6.39
N ILE A 27 5.88 -8.09 6.43
CA ILE A 27 7.23 -8.65 6.33
C ILE A 27 7.84 -8.31 4.96
N ALA A 28 7.10 -8.46 3.87
CA ALA A 28 7.58 -8.09 2.54
C ALA A 28 7.94 -6.58 2.47
N GLY A 29 7.09 -5.71 3.03
CA GLY A 29 7.36 -4.28 3.16
C GLY A 29 8.59 -3.98 4.01
N ALA A 30 8.74 -4.65 5.16
CA ALA A 30 9.90 -4.49 6.03
C ALA A 30 11.20 -4.92 5.33
N VAL A 31 11.18 -6.00 4.55
CA VAL A 31 12.33 -6.43 3.73
C VAL A 31 12.67 -5.36 2.69
N LEU A 32 11.70 -4.78 2.00
CA LEU A 32 11.96 -3.69 1.04
C LEU A 32 12.55 -2.46 1.73
N TYR A 33 12.01 -2.05 2.87
CA TYR A 33 12.55 -0.94 3.64
C TYR A 33 13.96 -1.22 4.18
N SER A 34 14.29 -2.46 4.51
CA SER A 34 15.60 -2.82 5.06
C SER A 34 16.74 -2.58 4.07
N PHE A 35 16.49 -2.64 2.76
CA PHE A 35 17.50 -2.29 1.75
C PHE A 35 17.98 -0.83 1.84
N TRP A 36 17.15 0.04 2.42
CA TRP A 36 17.52 1.44 2.64
C TRP A 36 17.91 1.71 4.10
N PHE A 37 17.08 1.30 5.05
CA PHE A 37 17.30 1.67 6.46
C PHE A 37 18.49 0.94 7.12
N VAL A 38 18.81 -0.29 6.70
CA VAL A 38 19.95 -1.02 7.28
C VAL A 38 21.29 -0.39 6.90
N PRO A 39 21.57 -0.02 5.64
CA PRO A 39 22.78 0.70 5.30
C PRO A 39 22.92 2.08 5.98
N GLU A 40 21.80 2.79 6.15
CA GLU A 40 21.78 4.18 6.66
C GLU A 40 21.92 4.22 8.20
N TYR A 41 21.19 3.35 8.92
CA TYR A 41 21.08 3.40 10.38
C TYR A 41 21.79 2.25 11.11
N GLY A 42 22.45 1.35 10.37
CA GLY A 42 23.04 0.13 10.91
C GLY A 42 22.03 -0.99 11.11
N PHE A 43 22.55 -2.22 11.32
CA PHE A 43 21.73 -3.44 11.25
C PHE A 43 20.52 -3.45 12.20
N TRP A 44 20.75 -3.29 13.50
CA TRP A 44 19.67 -3.43 14.49
C TRP A 44 18.64 -2.30 14.42
N LYS A 45 19.13 -1.06 14.33
CA LYS A 45 18.25 0.11 14.23
C LYS A 45 17.52 0.13 12.89
N GLY A 46 18.22 -0.19 11.79
CA GLY A 46 17.64 -0.25 10.46
C GLY A 46 16.54 -1.31 10.34
N ILE A 47 16.71 -2.50 10.92
CA ILE A 47 15.64 -3.51 10.98
C ILE A 47 14.44 -3.02 11.79
N GLY A 48 14.69 -2.42 12.97
CA GLY A 48 13.62 -1.86 13.79
C GLY A 48 12.80 -0.79 13.03
N TYR A 49 13.48 0.11 12.32
CA TYR A 49 12.85 1.11 11.47
C TYR A 49 12.05 0.49 10.33
N SER A 50 12.62 -0.53 9.68
CA SER A 50 11.97 -1.22 8.56
C SER A 50 10.65 -1.88 8.98
N ILE A 51 10.65 -2.59 10.09
CA ILE A 51 9.45 -3.25 10.63
C ILE A 51 8.42 -2.19 11.05
N PHE A 52 8.86 -1.18 11.80
CA PHE A 52 7.96 -0.14 12.28
C PHE A 52 7.25 0.58 11.13
N HIS A 53 8.00 1.04 10.12
CA HIS A 53 7.42 1.75 8.98
C HIS A 53 6.55 0.85 8.10
N ALA A 54 6.86 -0.43 7.97
CA ALA A 54 6.01 -1.38 7.24
C ALA A 54 4.65 -1.55 7.93
N VAL A 55 4.64 -1.72 9.25
CA VAL A 55 3.41 -1.80 10.04
C VAL A 55 2.65 -0.47 10.01
N SER A 56 3.34 0.65 10.22
CA SER A 56 2.74 1.99 10.19
C SER A 56 2.06 2.29 8.84
N ALA A 57 2.74 1.99 7.73
CA ALA A 57 2.19 2.18 6.38
C ALA A 57 1.01 1.24 6.10
N PHE A 58 1.11 -0.04 6.48
CA PHE A 58 0.04 -1.01 6.28
C PHE A 58 -1.18 -0.71 7.15
N CYS A 59 -0.98 -0.32 8.40
CA CYS A 59 -2.07 0.08 9.29
C CYS A 59 -2.65 1.47 8.98
N ASN A 60 -2.12 2.18 7.98
CA ASN A 60 -2.47 3.57 7.64
C ASN A 60 -2.34 4.51 8.85
N ALA A 61 -1.33 4.31 9.68
CA ALA A 61 -1.12 5.09 10.88
C ALA A 61 -0.36 6.41 10.61
N GLY A 62 0.48 6.44 9.57
CA GLY A 62 1.28 7.62 9.19
C GLY A 62 2.33 8.05 10.21
N ILE A 63 2.63 7.18 11.17
CA ILE A 63 3.64 7.45 12.20
C ILE A 63 5.00 7.02 11.67
N ASP A 64 5.99 7.88 11.82
CA ASP A 64 7.37 7.61 11.44
C ASP A 64 8.35 7.80 12.60
N LEU A 65 9.57 7.27 12.45
CA LEU A 65 10.68 7.38 13.41
C LEU A 65 11.88 8.15 12.82
N VAL A 66 11.69 8.78 11.65
CA VAL A 66 12.81 9.33 10.87
C VAL A 66 13.15 10.74 11.30
N GLY A 67 12.18 11.50 11.81
CA GLY A 67 12.37 12.85 12.31
C GLY A 67 11.21 13.78 12.08
N GLU A 68 11.37 15.05 12.38
CA GLU A 68 10.30 16.06 12.35
C GLU A 68 9.72 16.32 10.93
N ALA A 69 10.48 15.99 9.89
CA ALA A 69 10.07 16.21 8.50
C ALA A 69 9.40 14.97 7.85
N SER A 70 9.02 13.97 8.65
CA SER A 70 8.40 12.73 8.18
C SER A 70 9.16 12.09 7.00
N PHE A 71 8.50 11.75 5.90
CA PHE A 71 9.13 11.15 4.71
C PHE A 71 9.61 12.17 3.67
N ALA A 72 9.50 13.47 3.93
CA ALA A 72 9.98 14.51 3.03
C ALA A 72 11.47 14.34 2.61
N PRO A 73 12.41 13.89 3.48
CA PRO A 73 13.79 13.61 3.06
C PRO A 73 13.91 12.50 2.02
N PHE A 74 12.92 11.60 1.93
CA PHE A 74 12.90 10.47 1.00
C PHE A 74 12.11 10.72 -0.26
N VAL A 75 11.66 11.94 -0.52
CA VAL A 75 10.86 12.31 -1.71
C VAL A 75 11.53 11.90 -3.02
N THR A 76 12.86 11.81 -3.05
CA THR A 76 13.64 11.38 -4.23
C THR A 76 13.93 9.88 -4.27
N ASN A 77 13.59 9.13 -3.22
CA ASN A 77 13.90 7.71 -3.10
C ASN A 77 12.73 6.84 -3.61
N PRO A 78 12.84 6.23 -4.81
CA PRO A 78 11.75 5.45 -5.37
C PRO A 78 11.42 4.19 -4.56
N LEU A 79 12.41 3.56 -3.93
CA LEU A 79 12.20 2.35 -3.14
C LEU A 79 11.26 2.62 -1.96
N ILE A 80 11.56 3.65 -1.16
CA ILE A 80 10.72 4.04 -0.02
C ILE A 80 9.34 4.46 -0.50
N ASN A 81 9.25 5.35 -1.49
CA ASN A 81 7.96 5.86 -1.99
C ASN A 81 7.07 4.74 -2.52
N PHE A 82 7.58 3.85 -3.40
CA PHE A 82 6.76 2.75 -3.93
C PHE A 82 6.39 1.71 -2.89
N THR A 83 7.29 1.42 -1.93
CA THR A 83 6.98 0.50 -0.83
C THR A 83 5.85 1.07 0.04
N THR A 84 5.96 2.33 0.44
CA THR A 84 4.93 3.00 1.26
C THR A 84 3.59 3.05 0.53
N MET A 85 3.56 3.56 -0.71
CA MET A 85 2.34 3.60 -1.51
C MET A 85 1.72 2.22 -1.70
N GLY A 86 2.55 1.20 -1.96
CA GLY A 86 2.10 -0.17 -2.12
C GLY A 86 1.43 -0.72 -0.87
N LEU A 87 2.02 -0.51 0.30
CA LEU A 87 1.47 -0.95 1.58
C LEU A 87 0.14 -0.26 1.90
N ILE A 88 0.07 1.07 1.73
CA ILE A 88 -1.14 1.87 1.93
C ILE A 88 -2.25 1.42 0.98
N LEU A 89 -1.95 1.25 -0.31
CA LEU A 89 -2.94 0.81 -1.29
C LEU A 89 -3.44 -0.60 -1.00
N LEU A 90 -2.53 -1.54 -0.70
CA LEU A 90 -2.91 -2.90 -0.38
C LEU A 90 -3.82 -2.95 0.84
N SER A 91 -3.49 -2.26 1.93
CA SER A 91 -4.33 -2.24 3.12
C SER A 91 -5.69 -1.61 2.85
N GLY A 92 -5.72 -0.52 2.08
CA GLY A 92 -6.94 0.21 1.74
C GLY A 92 -7.92 -0.52 0.82
N LEU A 93 -7.45 -1.53 0.05
CA LEU A 93 -8.34 -2.34 -0.79
C LEU A 93 -9.23 -3.30 0.01
N GLY A 94 -8.75 -3.75 1.16
CA GLY A 94 -9.43 -4.72 2.01
C GLY A 94 -9.27 -6.17 1.57
N PHE A 95 -9.37 -7.08 2.54
CA PHE A 95 -9.10 -8.52 2.35
C PHE A 95 -10.03 -9.23 1.35
N PRO A 96 -11.35 -8.93 1.28
CA PRO A 96 -12.21 -9.58 0.29
C PRO A 96 -11.73 -9.32 -1.15
N VAL A 97 -11.26 -8.11 -1.44
CA VAL A 97 -10.70 -7.75 -2.75
C VAL A 97 -9.40 -8.49 -3.00
N TRP A 98 -8.52 -8.60 -2.00
CA TRP A 98 -7.27 -9.34 -2.12
C TRP A 98 -7.51 -10.81 -2.49
N TRP A 99 -8.39 -11.47 -1.76
CA TRP A 99 -8.69 -12.89 -2.00
C TRP A 99 -9.27 -13.10 -3.39
N GLU A 100 -10.22 -12.27 -3.80
CA GLU A 100 -10.80 -12.38 -5.13
C GLU A 100 -9.75 -12.14 -6.22
N VAL A 101 -8.89 -11.13 -6.07
CA VAL A 101 -7.81 -10.85 -7.03
C VAL A 101 -6.81 -12.00 -7.07
N MET A 102 -6.38 -12.51 -5.91
CA MET A 102 -5.43 -13.63 -5.83
C MET A 102 -5.99 -14.90 -6.46
N GLU A 103 -7.25 -15.25 -6.21
CA GLU A 103 -7.93 -16.40 -6.83
C GLU A 103 -7.95 -16.25 -8.35
N ARG A 104 -8.29 -15.07 -8.86
CA ARG A 104 -8.34 -14.78 -10.28
C ARG A 104 -6.96 -14.87 -10.94
N VAL A 105 -5.94 -14.32 -10.29
CA VAL A 105 -4.56 -14.44 -10.77
C VAL A 105 -4.11 -15.90 -10.83
N GLN A 106 -4.41 -16.69 -9.80
CA GLN A 106 -4.09 -18.12 -9.79
C GLN A 106 -4.82 -18.89 -10.90
N GLU A 107 -6.10 -18.57 -11.16
CA GLU A 107 -6.86 -19.17 -12.29
C GLU A 107 -6.24 -18.83 -13.64
N LEU A 108 -5.76 -17.58 -13.81
CA LEU A 108 -5.04 -17.17 -15.03
C LEU A 108 -3.73 -17.92 -15.23
N VAL A 109 -2.91 -17.99 -14.17
CA VAL A 109 -1.60 -18.66 -14.22
C VAL A 109 -1.77 -20.15 -14.49
N LYS A 110 -2.81 -20.79 -13.95
CA LYS A 110 -3.15 -22.20 -14.20
C LYS A 110 -3.83 -22.43 -15.56
N GLY A 111 -4.00 -21.40 -16.38
CA GLY A 111 -4.64 -21.52 -17.71
C GLY A 111 -6.12 -21.87 -17.70
N LYS A 112 -6.79 -21.80 -16.55
CA LYS A 112 -8.19 -22.19 -16.39
C LYS A 112 -9.19 -21.20 -16.98
N ARG A 113 -8.76 -19.95 -17.24
CA ARG A 113 -9.62 -18.90 -17.80
C ARG A 113 -8.90 -18.03 -18.85
N PRO A 114 -9.61 -17.60 -19.91
CA PRO A 114 -9.04 -16.68 -20.88
C PRO A 114 -8.87 -15.26 -20.29
N ARG A 115 -7.76 -14.61 -20.64
CA ARG A 115 -7.40 -13.24 -20.20
C ARG A 115 -8.53 -12.21 -20.44
N LYS A 116 -9.31 -12.37 -21.52
CA LYS A 116 -10.41 -11.47 -21.89
C LYS A 116 -11.51 -11.34 -20.81
N ASN A 117 -11.67 -12.32 -19.92
CA ASN A 117 -12.71 -12.34 -18.91
C ASN A 117 -12.21 -12.02 -17.50
N PHE A 118 -10.95 -11.57 -17.35
CA PHE A 118 -10.36 -11.29 -16.04
C PHE A 118 -11.16 -10.27 -15.26
N VAL A 119 -11.32 -9.06 -15.81
CA VAL A 119 -12.04 -7.95 -15.14
C VAL A 119 -13.54 -8.19 -15.06
N ARG A 120 -14.13 -8.83 -16.10
CA ARG A 120 -15.58 -9.13 -16.11
C ARG A 120 -16.01 -10.06 -14.98
N GLY A 121 -15.12 -10.95 -14.55
CA GLY A 121 -15.40 -11.94 -13.53
C GLY A 121 -15.38 -11.43 -12.10
N PHE A 122 -14.91 -10.23 -11.82
CA PHE A 122 -14.92 -9.66 -10.47
C PHE A 122 -16.34 -9.36 -9.98
N THR A 123 -16.54 -9.48 -8.67
CA THR A 123 -17.77 -9.02 -8.01
C THR A 123 -17.95 -7.52 -8.20
N LEU A 124 -19.18 -7.04 -8.04
CA LEU A 124 -19.48 -5.61 -8.12
C LEU A 124 -18.68 -4.82 -7.07
N HIS A 125 -18.56 -5.38 -5.86
CA HIS A 125 -17.78 -4.79 -4.78
C HIS A 125 -16.32 -4.56 -5.19
N THR A 126 -15.63 -5.59 -5.68
CA THR A 126 -14.23 -5.49 -6.12
C THR A 126 -14.06 -4.51 -7.28
N LYS A 127 -14.99 -4.49 -8.24
CA LYS A 127 -14.97 -3.51 -9.34
C LYS A 127 -15.08 -2.09 -8.81
N LEU A 128 -16.03 -1.82 -7.92
CA LEU A 128 -16.22 -0.49 -7.34
C LEU A 128 -14.96 -0.06 -6.56
N VAL A 129 -14.44 -0.92 -5.67
CA VAL A 129 -13.25 -0.60 -4.87
C VAL A 129 -12.06 -0.28 -5.77
N LEU A 130 -11.76 -1.13 -6.76
CA LEU A 130 -10.63 -0.92 -7.65
C LEU A 130 -10.82 0.35 -8.51
N THR A 131 -12.01 0.56 -9.08
CA THR A 131 -12.28 1.73 -9.92
C THR A 131 -12.19 3.02 -9.12
N THR A 132 -12.82 3.07 -7.94
CA THR A 132 -12.77 4.26 -7.07
C THR A 132 -11.34 4.54 -6.61
N THR A 133 -10.58 3.49 -6.23
CA THR A 133 -9.17 3.64 -5.86
C THR A 133 -8.36 4.25 -7.01
N MET A 134 -8.52 3.74 -8.23
CA MET A 134 -7.82 4.28 -9.40
C MET A 134 -8.20 5.74 -9.68
N ILE A 135 -9.49 6.07 -9.65
CA ILE A 135 -9.97 7.44 -9.87
C ILE A 135 -9.38 8.39 -8.82
N LEU A 136 -9.40 8.02 -7.55
CA LEU A 136 -8.88 8.86 -6.47
C LEU A 136 -7.37 9.03 -6.54
N VAL A 137 -6.62 7.95 -6.80
CA VAL A 137 -5.15 8.02 -6.87
C VAL A 137 -4.70 8.83 -8.09
N PHE A 138 -5.22 8.54 -9.28
CA PHE A 138 -4.83 9.27 -10.49
C PHE A 138 -5.40 10.69 -10.50
N GLY A 139 -6.65 10.86 -10.10
CA GLY A 139 -7.29 12.18 -10.02
C GLY A 139 -6.60 13.08 -8.99
N GLY A 140 -6.31 12.57 -7.80
CA GLY A 140 -5.56 13.29 -6.78
C GLY A 140 -4.15 13.67 -7.24
N ALA A 141 -3.41 12.72 -7.84
CA ALA A 141 -2.08 13.00 -8.37
C ALA A 141 -2.10 14.06 -9.47
N LEU A 142 -3.08 14.01 -10.39
CA LEU A 142 -3.24 15.03 -11.43
C LEU A 142 -3.59 16.41 -10.86
N LEU A 143 -4.44 16.47 -9.84
CA LEU A 143 -4.77 17.73 -9.16
C LEU A 143 -3.56 18.33 -8.48
N ILE A 144 -2.79 17.53 -7.74
CA ILE A 144 -1.55 17.98 -7.08
C ILE A 144 -0.54 18.47 -8.13
N LEU A 145 -0.34 17.73 -9.22
CA LEU A 145 0.54 18.17 -10.30
C LEU A 145 0.08 19.47 -10.94
N ALA A 146 -1.21 19.65 -11.14
CA ALA A 146 -1.76 20.87 -11.76
C ALA A 146 -1.60 22.10 -10.85
N LEU A 147 -1.79 21.94 -9.55
CA LEU A 147 -1.75 23.04 -8.58
C LEU A 147 -0.32 23.38 -8.15
N ASP A 148 0.53 22.38 -7.92
CA ASP A 148 1.84 22.56 -7.28
C ASP A 148 3.04 22.43 -8.23
N TRP A 149 2.82 22.27 -9.53
CA TRP A 149 3.91 22.02 -10.48
C TRP A 149 5.04 23.06 -10.41
N ASN A 150 4.69 24.34 -10.28
CA ASN A 150 5.62 25.46 -10.24
C ASN A 150 5.82 26.03 -8.83
N HIS A 151 5.19 25.47 -7.82
CA HIS A 151 5.27 25.98 -6.45
C HIS A 151 6.60 25.58 -5.82
N ALA A 152 7.50 26.56 -5.66
CA ALA A 152 8.90 26.36 -5.22
C ALA A 152 9.03 25.65 -3.86
N PRO A 153 8.19 25.91 -2.84
CA PRO A 153 8.27 25.22 -1.55
C PRO A 153 7.89 23.74 -1.57
N SER A 154 7.12 23.28 -2.60
CA SER A 154 6.67 21.89 -2.70
C SER A 154 7.34 21.16 -3.87
N LEU A 155 6.67 21.08 -5.01
CA LEU A 155 7.15 20.32 -6.16
C LEU A 155 8.13 21.10 -7.05
N GLY A 156 8.16 22.45 -6.97
CA GLY A 156 8.87 23.31 -7.91
C GLY A 156 10.36 23.00 -8.03
N SER A 157 11.02 22.63 -6.94
CA SER A 157 12.46 22.32 -6.89
C SER A 157 12.84 20.93 -7.42
N LEU A 158 11.87 20.04 -7.63
CA LEU A 158 12.08 18.65 -8.01
C LEU A 158 12.20 18.49 -9.54
N LYS A 159 12.90 17.42 -9.97
CA LYS A 159 12.92 17.00 -11.37
C LYS A 159 11.55 16.49 -11.80
N PRO A 160 11.16 16.55 -13.10
CA PRO A 160 9.83 16.16 -13.57
C PRO A 160 9.38 14.76 -13.12
N ALA A 161 10.27 13.77 -13.17
CA ALA A 161 9.96 12.41 -12.71
C ALA A 161 9.72 12.33 -11.19
N GLN A 162 10.47 13.12 -10.40
CA GLN A 162 10.30 13.20 -8.96
C GLN A 162 9.01 13.92 -8.58
N LYS A 163 8.62 14.96 -9.33
CA LYS A 163 7.31 15.64 -9.16
C LYS A 163 6.16 14.66 -9.32
N VAL A 164 6.20 13.84 -10.37
CA VAL A 164 5.18 12.83 -10.61
C VAL A 164 5.13 11.82 -9.46
N MET A 165 6.28 11.30 -9.02
CA MET A 165 6.36 10.36 -7.91
C MET A 165 5.83 10.95 -6.61
N ALA A 166 6.24 12.18 -6.27
CA ALA A 166 5.77 12.89 -5.08
C ALA A 166 4.27 13.17 -5.13
N ALA A 167 3.72 13.56 -6.28
CA ALA A 167 2.29 13.77 -6.44
C ALA A 167 1.48 12.48 -6.26
N PHE A 168 1.96 11.35 -6.77
CA PHE A 168 1.35 10.05 -6.53
C PHE A 168 1.46 9.65 -5.06
N PHE A 169 2.61 9.83 -4.43
CA PHE A 169 2.80 9.56 -3.01
C PHE A 169 1.80 10.36 -2.19
N GLN A 170 1.73 11.68 -2.40
CA GLN A 170 0.82 12.56 -1.68
C GLN A 170 -0.66 12.20 -1.93
N SER A 171 -1.02 11.85 -3.17
CA SER A 171 -2.38 11.38 -3.48
C SER A 171 -2.75 10.08 -2.77
N VAL A 172 -1.81 9.19 -2.55
CA VAL A 172 -2.04 7.92 -1.84
C VAL A 172 -2.10 8.15 -0.33
N THR A 173 -1.16 8.92 0.24
CA THR A 173 -1.04 9.11 1.69
C THR A 173 -2.20 9.91 2.27
N THR A 174 -2.66 10.95 1.58
CA THR A 174 -3.80 11.80 2.02
C THR A 174 -5.13 11.06 2.09
N ARG A 175 -5.24 9.88 1.48
CA ARG A 175 -6.47 9.07 1.57
C ARG A 175 -6.67 8.49 2.97
N THR A 176 -5.61 8.00 3.61
CA THR A 176 -5.74 7.19 4.83
C THR A 176 -4.55 7.28 5.78
N ALA A 177 -3.31 7.44 5.31
CA ALA A 177 -2.12 7.22 6.12
C ALA A 177 -1.55 8.49 6.76
N GLY A 178 -1.44 9.59 6.03
CA GLY A 178 -0.94 10.87 6.57
C GLY A 178 0.59 10.96 6.72
N PHE A 179 1.38 10.18 5.97
CA PHE A 179 2.81 10.45 5.80
C PHE A 179 3.00 11.73 4.96
N GLU A 180 3.96 12.59 5.35
CA GLU A 180 4.31 13.83 4.67
C GLU A 180 5.69 13.76 4.02
#